data_6d63dcaaf97a5337ebd335a3040e654e
#
_entry.id   6d63dcaaf97a5337ebd335a3040e654e
#
_cell.length_a   1.000
_cell.length_b   1.000
_cell.length_c   1.000
_cell.angle_alpha   90.00
_cell.angle_beta   90.00
_cell.angle_gamma   90.00
#
_symmetry.space_group_name_H-M   'P 1'
#
loop_
_entity.id
_entity.type
_entity.pdbx_description
1 polymer ?
#
loop_
_entity_poly.entity_id
_entity_poly.type
_entity_poly.pdbx_seq_one_letter_code
_entity_poly.pdbx_strand_id
1 'polypeptide(L)'
;MTRITMPRRNLLATGAIALAGAVDLPGLTRAGALGRHDSTNEEIIREWYAAWEKKDLGTFNMLLADNFTFTSAAGDDHISKSTFKTQCWDTQVDFIGHFDLERITAGAEDAFVKYLCHTKNGKSFRNVEYLRIKNGQLESIECYFGAQSSFPSSVSTGQK
;
A
#
# COMPACT_ATOMS: atom_id res chain seq x y z
N MET A 1 -34.98 22.94 59.84
CA MET A 1 -36.37 23.45 59.86
C MET A 1 -36.54 24.18 58.57
N THR A 2 -37.24 23.72 57.66
CA THR A 2 -38.60 23.82 57.20
C THR A 2 -38.69 23.06 55.86
N ARG A 3 -39.51 22.03 55.84
CA ARG A 3 -39.94 21.32 54.60
C ARG A 3 -40.90 22.23 53.85
N ILE A 4 -40.83 22.21 52.54
CA ILE A 4 -42.00 22.57 51.70
C ILE A 4 -42.07 21.54 50.59
N THR A 5 -43.30 21.00 50.52
CA THR A 5 -43.78 19.87 49.78
C THR A 5 -44.34 20.29 48.42
N MET A 6 -44.34 19.31 47.48
CA MET A 6 -44.92 19.25 46.13
C MET A 6 -46.25 20.04 45.88
N PRO A 7 -46.68 20.21 44.61
CA PRO A 7 -47.51 19.17 44.03
C PRO A 7 -47.28 18.81 42.53
N ARG A 8 -47.65 17.56 42.24
CA ARG A 8 -47.88 17.01 40.88
C ARG A 8 -49.10 17.68 40.22
N ARG A 9 -49.00 17.94 38.96
CA ARG A 9 -50.19 18.04 38.10
C ARG A 9 -49.94 17.38 36.77
N ASN A 10 -50.65 16.29 36.53
CA ASN A 10 -50.90 15.69 35.23
C ASN A 10 -51.75 16.62 34.39
N LEU A 11 -51.47 16.73 33.11
CA LEU A 11 -52.46 17.04 32.09
C LEU A 11 -52.13 16.29 30.81
N LEU A 12 -53.09 15.47 30.44
CA LEU A 12 -53.24 14.82 29.13
C LEU A 12 -53.71 15.85 28.11
N ALA A 13 -53.17 15.86 26.91
CA ALA A 13 -53.81 16.35 25.70
C ALA A 13 -53.06 15.81 24.48
N THR A 14 -53.57 14.76 23.86
CA THR A 14 -54.28 14.70 22.57
C THR A 14 -53.53 15.29 21.36
N GLY A 15 -53.02 14.41 20.52
CA GLY A 15 -53.13 14.27 19.07
C GLY A 15 -52.79 15.47 18.16
N ALA A 16 -51.78 15.24 17.32
CA ALA A 16 -51.79 15.70 15.94
C ALA A 16 -50.83 14.84 15.12
N ILE A 17 -51.37 14.04 14.22
CA ILE A 17 -50.67 13.36 13.16
C ILE A 17 -50.35 14.41 12.10
N ALA A 18 -49.09 14.76 11.95
CA ALA A 18 -48.61 15.52 10.79
C ALA A 18 -47.87 14.54 9.87
N LEU A 19 -48.50 14.14 8.77
CA LEU A 19 -47.84 13.59 7.60
C LEU A 19 -46.92 14.72 7.04
N ALA A 20 -45.63 14.64 7.26
CA ALA A 20 -44.64 15.40 6.49
C ALA A 20 -44.09 14.46 5.41
N GLY A 21 -44.50 14.73 4.18
CA GLY A 21 -44.01 14.05 2.99
C GLY A 21 -42.51 14.18 2.88
N ALA A 22 -41.88 13.05 2.62
CA ALA A 22 -40.48 13.00 2.20
C ALA A 22 -40.38 13.69 0.82
N VAL A 23 -39.79 14.85 0.76
CA VAL A 23 -39.29 15.44 -0.51
C VAL A 23 -38.01 14.74 -0.82
N ASP A 24 -38.04 13.80 -1.75
CA ASP A 24 -36.83 13.30 -2.44
C ASP A 24 -36.24 14.47 -3.18
N LEU A 25 -35.10 14.94 -2.70
CA LEU A 25 -34.20 15.82 -3.44
C LEU A 25 -33.26 14.94 -4.27
N PRO A 26 -33.43 14.85 -5.59
CA PRO A 26 -32.44 14.21 -6.45
C PRO A 26 -31.28 15.20 -6.64
N GLY A 27 -30.08 14.85 -6.19
CA GLY A 27 -28.91 15.58 -6.66
C GLY A 27 -27.84 15.94 -5.63
N LEU A 28 -27.71 15.19 -4.54
CA LEU A 28 -26.42 15.16 -3.83
C LEU A 28 -25.73 13.83 -4.19
N THR A 29 -25.11 13.83 -5.37
CA THR A 29 -24.06 12.87 -5.67
C THR A 29 -22.96 13.09 -4.64
N ARG A 30 -23.02 12.32 -3.57
CA ARG A 30 -21.91 12.07 -2.67
C ARG A 30 -20.74 11.70 -3.60
N ALA A 31 -19.78 12.61 -3.77
CA ALA A 31 -18.51 12.29 -4.40
C ALA A 31 -17.99 11.07 -3.65
N GLY A 32 -18.20 9.92 -4.26
CA GLY A 32 -17.71 8.67 -3.73
C GLY A 32 -16.21 8.83 -3.63
N ALA A 33 -15.67 8.76 -2.44
CA ALA A 33 -14.36 8.21 -2.28
C ALA A 33 -14.39 6.95 -3.15
N LEU A 34 -13.61 6.93 -4.23
CA LEU A 34 -13.39 5.74 -5.05
C LEU A 34 -12.93 4.69 -4.04
N GLY A 35 -13.89 3.84 -3.62
CA GLY A 35 -13.62 2.73 -2.74
C GLY A 35 -12.52 1.94 -3.45
N ARG A 36 -11.34 1.88 -2.82
CA ARG A 36 -10.36 0.88 -3.19
C ARG A 36 -11.14 -0.44 -3.18
N HIS A 37 -11.29 -1.07 -4.33
CA HIS A 37 -11.63 -2.48 -4.38
C HIS A 37 -10.70 -3.14 -3.36
N ASP A 38 -11.23 -4.05 -2.52
CA ASP A 38 -10.41 -4.90 -1.66
C ASP A 38 -9.52 -5.76 -2.57
N SER A 39 -8.42 -5.15 -3.05
CA SER A 39 -7.43 -5.82 -3.88
C SER A 39 -6.78 -6.90 -3.03
N THR A 40 -6.67 -8.09 -3.56
CA THR A 40 -5.93 -9.18 -2.90
C THR A 40 -4.46 -8.79 -2.77
N ASN A 41 -3.76 -9.37 -1.81
CA ASN A 41 -2.32 -9.12 -1.66
C ASN A 41 -1.54 -9.50 -2.93
N GLU A 42 -2.00 -10.51 -3.68
CA GLU A 42 -1.38 -10.87 -4.96
C GLU A 42 -1.55 -9.78 -6.02
N GLU A 43 -2.71 -9.13 -6.10
CA GLU A 43 -2.94 -8.00 -7.01
C GLU A 43 -2.06 -6.81 -6.65
N ILE A 44 -1.92 -6.46 -5.36
CA ILE A 44 -1.03 -5.42 -4.87
C ILE A 44 0.43 -5.70 -5.27
N ILE A 45 0.87 -6.94 -5.11
CA ILE A 45 2.21 -7.37 -5.50
C ILE A 45 2.42 -7.21 -7.01
N ARG A 46 1.49 -7.68 -7.83
CA ARG A 46 1.59 -7.54 -9.29
C ARG A 46 1.60 -6.09 -9.74
N GLU A 47 0.79 -5.24 -9.11
CA GLU A 47 0.77 -3.81 -9.36
C GLU A 47 2.09 -3.14 -8.95
N TRP A 48 2.71 -3.58 -7.85
CA TRP A 48 4.02 -3.12 -7.41
C TRP A 48 5.11 -3.34 -8.47
N TYR A 49 5.25 -4.55 -8.99
CA TYR A 49 6.25 -4.84 -10.03
C TYR A 49 5.91 -4.15 -11.36
N ALA A 50 4.64 -4.07 -11.71
CA ALA A 50 4.20 -3.34 -12.90
C ALA A 50 4.51 -1.84 -12.82
N ALA A 51 4.47 -1.22 -11.63
CA ALA A 51 4.84 0.18 -11.43
C ALA A 51 6.32 0.42 -11.79
N TRP A 52 7.21 -0.49 -11.40
CA TRP A 52 8.63 -0.44 -11.76
C TRP A 52 8.84 -0.54 -13.28
N GLU A 53 8.20 -1.50 -13.94
CA GLU A 53 8.30 -1.70 -15.39
C GLU A 53 7.83 -0.48 -16.19
N LYS A 54 6.71 0.12 -15.73
CA LYS A 54 6.07 1.27 -16.36
C LYS A 54 6.69 2.61 -15.96
N LYS A 55 7.60 2.61 -15.00
CA LYS A 55 8.13 3.84 -14.36
C LYS A 55 7.04 4.71 -13.75
N ASP A 56 6.01 4.08 -13.19
CA ASP A 56 4.86 4.76 -12.61
C ASP A 56 5.15 5.16 -11.15
N LEU A 57 5.73 6.36 -10.98
CA LEU A 57 6.02 6.92 -9.67
C LEU A 57 4.75 7.17 -8.83
N GLY A 58 3.62 7.44 -9.48
CA GLY A 58 2.32 7.64 -8.81
C GLY A 58 1.89 6.38 -8.10
N THR A 59 1.80 5.26 -8.83
CA THR A 59 1.48 3.95 -8.28
C THR A 59 2.53 3.48 -7.26
N PHE A 60 3.83 3.67 -7.53
CA PHE A 60 4.90 3.39 -6.57
C PHE A 60 4.64 4.07 -5.22
N ASN A 61 4.39 5.38 -5.20
CA ASN A 61 4.15 6.13 -3.97
C ASN A 61 2.85 5.71 -3.27
N MET A 62 1.81 5.39 -4.02
CA MET A 62 0.49 4.99 -3.51
C MET A 62 0.54 3.63 -2.81
N LEU A 63 1.31 2.68 -3.36
CA LEU A 63 1.42 1.34 -2.82
C LEU A 63 2.27 1.26 -1.56
N LEU A 64 3.19 2.19 -1.32
CA LEU A 64 4.02 2.22 -0.12
C LEU A 64 3.33 2.96 1.03
N ALA A 65 3.26 2.36 2.20
CA ALA A 65 2.79 3.02 3.42
C ALA A 65 3.70 4.19 3.81
N ASP A 66 3.20 5.14 4.58
CA ASP A 66 4.00 6.28 5.03
C ASP A 66 5.16 5.86 5.95
N ASN A 67 4.94 4.81 6.75
CA ASN A 67 5.93 4.19 7.63
C ASN A 67 6.72 3.06 6.95
N PHE A 68 6.69 2.98 5.64
CA PHE A 68 7.38 1.93 4.87
C PHE A 68 8.87 1.84 5.21
N THR A 69 9.38 0.60 5.28
CA THR A 69 10.81 0.32 5.44
C THR A 69 11.31 -0.68 4.39
N PHE A 70 12.59 -0.54 4.04
CA PHE A 70 13.26 -1.48 3.15
C PHE A 70 14.56 -1.98 3.79
N THR A 71 14.80 -3.28 3.63
CA THR A 71 16.03 -3.96 4.06
C THR A 71 16.59 -4.78 2.90
N SER A 72 17.90 -4.80 2.75
CA SER A 72 18.55 -5.64 1.72
C SER A 72 19.88 -6.23 2.18
N ALA A 73 20.30 -7.27 1.51
CA ALA A 73 21.62 -7.88 1.71
C ALA A 73 22.80 -6.97 1.28
N ALA A 74 22.52 -5.83 0.64
CA ALA A 74 23.54 -4.82 0.28
C ALA A 74 23.93 -3.90 1.44
N GLY A 75 23.31 -4.05 2.61
CA GLY A 75 23.57 -3.26 3.79
C GLY A 75 22.51 -2.20 4.12
N ASP A 76 21.40 -2.17 3.36
CA ASP A 76 20.24 -1.40 3.76
C ASP A 76 19.58 -2.06 4.97
N ASP A 77 19.31 -1.30 6.01
CA ASP A 77 18.63 -1.79 7.22
C ASP A 77 17.52 -0.83 7.60
N HIS A 78 16.26 -1.23 7.36
CA HIS A 78 15.05 -0.48 7.66
C HIS A 78 15.07 0.96 7.13
N ILE A 79 15.68 1.19 5.95
CA ILE A 79 15.69 2.53 5.34
C ILE A 79 14.27 3.00 5.04
N SER A 80 14.03 4.31 5.18
CA SER A 80 12.70 4.90 5.03
C SER A 80 12.23 4.91 3.57
N LYS A 81 10.92 5.12 3.36
CA LYS A 81 10.30 5.31 2.03
C LYS A 81 11.03 6.35 1.18
N SER A 82 11.40 7.50 1.77
CA SER A 82 12.11 8.55 1.05
C SER A 82 13.54 8.14 0.67
N THR A 83 14.25 7.46 1.57
CA THR A 83 15.59 6.93 1.31
C THR A 83 15.52 5.83 0.25
N PHE A 84 14.57 4.91 0.35
CA PHE A 84 14.35 3.86 -0.65
C PHE A 84 14.06 4.44 -2.04
N LYS A 85 13.21 5.50 -2.10
CA LYS A 85 12.97 6.18 -3.37
C LYS A 85 14.27 6.71 -3.99
N THR A 86 15.08 7.43 -3.23
CA THR A 86 16.31 8.05 -3.77
C THR A 86 17.43 7.06 -4.08
N GLN A 87 17.56 6.01 -3.25
CA GLN A 87 18.66 5.04 -3.40
C GLN A 87 18.30 3.88 -4.35
N CYS A 88 17.03 3.48 -4.42
CA CYS A 88 16.62 2.35 -5.23
C CYS A 88 15.81 2.79 -6.46
N TRP A 89 14.68 3.48 -6.28
CA TRP A 89 13.84 3.86 -7.42
C TRP A 89 14.58 4.76 -8.39
N ASP A 90 15.06 5.91 -7.94
CA ASP A 90 15.68 6.93 -8.81
C ASP A 90 16.95 6.43 -9.52
N THR A 91 17.61 5.39 -8.99
CA THR A 91 18.82 4.82 -9.56
C THR A 91 18.59 3.60 -10.44
N GLN A 92 17.45 2.90 -10.26
CA GLN A 92 17.24 1.59 -10.87
C GLN A 92 16.11 1.56 -11.89
N VAL A 93 15.11 2.43 -11.76
CA VAL A 93 13.90 2.40 -12.61
C VAL A 93 14.21 2.50 -14.11
N ASP A 94 15.32 3.14 -14.47
CA ASP A 94 15.71 3.31 -15.86
C ASP A 94 16.28 2.05 -16.51
N PHE A 95 16.94 1.19 -15.74
CA PHE A 95 17.50 -0.05 -16.30
C PHE A 95 16.60 -1.28 -16.16
N ILE A 96 15.63 -1.26 -15.27
CA ILE A 96 14.64 -2.35 -15.16
C ILE A 96 13.83 -2.45 -16.45
N GLY A 97 13.73 -3.66 -17.00
CA GLY A 97 12.97 -3.96 -18.19
C GLY A 97 11.67 -4.69 -17.89
N HIS A 98 11.77 -5.90 -17.34
CA HIS A 98 10.62 -6.76 -17.08
C HIS A 98 10.89 -7.71 -15.92
N PHE A 99 9.84 -8.05 -15.16
CA PHE A 99 9.87 -9.04 -14.10
C PHE A 99 9.08 -10.30 -14.47
N ASP A 100 9.76 -11.44 -14.58
CA ASP A 100 9.09 -12.73 -14.56
C ASP A 100 8.84 -13.11 -13.11
N LEU A 101 7.61 -12.95 -12.62
CA LEU A 101 7.22 -13.34 -11.27
C LEU A 101 7.07 -14.86 -11.21
N GLU A 102 8.18 -15.57 -10.94
CA GLU A 102 8.25 -17.04 -11.00
C GLU A 102 7.40 -17.71 -9.89
N ARG A 103 7.27 -17.04 -8.74
CA ARG A 103 6.46 -17.53 -7.62
C ARG A 103 5.98 -16.38 -6.75
N ILE A 104 4.68 -16.35 -6.46
CA ILE A 104 4.07 -15.54 -5.41
C ILE A 104 3.45 -16.50 -4.40
N THR A 105 3.75 -16.32 -3.13
CA THR A 105 3.10 -17.02 -2.03
C THR A 105 2.60 -15.96 -1.06
N ALA A 106 1.32 -15.61 -1.15
CA ALA A 106 0.70 -14.55 -0.36
C ALA A 106 -0.12 -15.14 0.79
N GLY A 107 0.10 -14.61 1.99
CA GLY A 107 -0.72 -14.78 3.18
C GLY A 107 -1.66 -13.59 3.40
N ALA A 108 -2.24 -13.52 4.62
CA ALA A 108 -3.16 -12.43 4.97
C ALA A 108 -2.47 -11.07 5.13
N GLU A 109 -1.24 -11.04 5.64
CA GLU A 109 -0.49 -9.80 5.94
C GLU A 109 0.92 -9.80 5.36
N ASP A 110 1.32 -10.86 4.66
CA ASP A 110 2.67 -10.99 4.11
C ASP A 110 2.69 -11.79 2.81
N ALA A 111 3.83 -11.75 2.14
CA ALA A 111 4.08 -12.56 0.97
C ALA A 111 5.58 -12.81 0.75
N PHE A 112 5.87 -13.93 0.08
CA PHE A 112 7.16 -14.17 -0.56
C PHE A 112 6.99 -14.12 -2.08
N VAL A 113 7.90 -13.40 -2.73
CA VAL A 113 7.94 -13.31 -4.19
C VAL A 113 9.32 -13.69 -4.67
N LYS A 114 9.38 -14.68 -5.55
CA LYS A 114 10.58 -15.04 -6.30
C LYS A 114 10.44 -14.56 -7.73
N TYR A 115 11.41 -13.84 -8.24
CA TYR A 115 11.38 -13.32 -9.59
C TYR A 115 12.73 -13.37 -10.33
N LEU A 116 12.66 -13.36 -11.65
CA LEU A 116 13.75 -13.04 -12.55
C LEU A 116 13.50 -11.65 -13.13
N CYS A 117 14.41 -10.71 -12.85
CA CYS A 117 14.38 -9.39 -13.47
C CYS A 117 15.24 -9.39 -14.72
N HIS A 118 14.69 -8.95 -15.82
CA HIS A 118 15.39 -8.65 -17.07
C HIS A 118 15.66 -7.16 -17.15
N THR A 119 16.90 -6.80 -17.40
CA THR A 119 17.30 -5.40 -17.53
C THR A 119 17.38 -4.99 -19.00
N LYS A 120 17.19 -3.71 -19.29
CA LYS A 120 17.26 -3.15 -20.64
C LYS A 120 18.61 -3.31 -21.33
N ASN A 121 19.68 -3.52 -20.55
CA ASN A 121 21.03 -3.79 -21.09
C ASN A 121 21.31 -5.28 -21.34
N GLY A 122 20.28 -6.14 -21.30
CA GLY A 122 20.37 -7.57 -21.60
C GLY A 122 20.90 -8.44 -20.45
N LYS A 123 21.09 -7.90 -19.25
CA LYS A 123 21.43 -8.69 -18.06
C LYS A 123 20.15 -9.15 -17.36
N SER A 124 20.30 -10.18 -16.52
CA SER A 124 19.21 -10.66 -15.66
C SER A 124 19.73 -11.04 -14.29
N PHE A 125 18.88 -10.93 -13.27
CA PHE A 125 19.18 -11.35 -11.90
C PHE A 125 17.94 -11.91 -11.22
N ARG A 126 18.11 -12.77 -10.23
CA ARG A 126 17.04 -13.35 -9.41
C ARG A 126 17.13 -12.88 -7.99
N ASN A 127 15.95 -12.53 -7.44
CA ASN A 127 15.81 -12.23 -6.03
C ASN A 127 14.63 -13.01 -5.44
N VAL A 128 14.63 -13.08 -4.12
CA VAL A 128 13.45 -13.37 -3.32
C VAL A 128 13.18 -12.16 -2.45
N GLU A 129 11.94 -11.70 -2.41
CA GLU A 129 11.52 -10.62 -1.52
C GLU A 129 10.47 -11.14 -0.54
N TYR A 130 10.60 -10.72 0.73
CA TYR A 130 9.57 -10.83 1.73
C TYR A 130 8.89 -9.47 1.87
N LEU A 131 7.56 -9.45 1.71
CA LEU A 131 6.75 -8.24 1.73
C LEU A 131 5.76 -8.31 2.88
N ARG A 132 5.65 -7.25 3.66
CA ARG A 132 4.53 -7.07 4.59
C ARG A 132 3.52 -6.12 3.98
N ILE A 133 2.24 -6.54 4.03
CA ILE A 133 1.12 -5.82 3.41
C ILE A 133 0.08 -5.55 4.49
N LYS A 134 -0.31 -4.29 4.63
CA LYS A 134 -1.32 -3.88 5.59
C LYS A 134 -2.19 -2.78 5.01
N ASN A 135 -3.49 -2.88 5.19
CA ASN A 135 -4.45 -1.89 4.69
C ASN A 135 -4.29 -1.60 3.18
N GLY A 136 -3.92 -2.62 2.40
CA GLY A 136 -3.71 -2.49 0.96
C GLY A 136 -2.44 -1.74 0.57
N GLN A 137 -1.45 -1.62 1.45
CA GLN A 137 -0.15 -1.00 1.20
C GLN A 137 1.00 -1.89 1.68
N LEU A 138 2.13 -1.77 1.02
CA LEU A 138 3.38 -2.38 1.44
C LEU A 138 3.92 -1.62 2.66
N GLU A 139 4.02 -2.30 3.80
CA GLU A 139 4.57 -1.77 5.05
C GLU A 139 6.08 -1.99 5.13
N SER A 140 6.57 -3.12 4.61
CA SER A 140 8.00 -3.37 4.46
C SER A 140 8.31 -4.31 3.30
N ILE A 141 9.54 -4.19 2.79
CA ILE A 141 10.15 -5.14 1.86
C ILE A 141 11.53 -5.51 2.37
N GLU A 142 11.81 -6.82 2.41
CA GLU A 142 13.13 -7.36 2.66
C GLU A 142 13.60 -8.10 1.40
N CYS A 143 14.68 -7.64 0.80
CA CYS A 143 15.19 -8.19 -0.47
C CYS A 143 16.39 -9.11 -0.22
N TYR A 144 16.23 -10.38 -0.58
CA TYR A 144 17.26 -11.40 -0.49
C TYR A 144 17.80 -11.73 -1.88
N PHE A 145 19.08 -11.52 -2.09
CA PHE A 145 19.75 -11.77 -3.35
C PHE A 145 21.07 -12.52 -3.14
N GLY A 146 21.51 -13.18 -4.22
CA GLY A 146 22.73 -13.95 -4.22
C GLY A 146 24.01 -13.10 -4.21
N ALA A 147 25.13 -13.72 -4.62
CA ALA A 147 26.41 -13.04 -4.66
C ALA A 147 26.38 -11.80 -5.57
N GLN A 148 27.17 -10.80 -5.23
CA GLN A 148 27.28 -9.51 -5.91
C GLN A 148 27.48 -9.60 -7.43
N SER A 149 28.11 -10.66 -7.92
CA SER A 149 28.30 -10.94 -9.35
C SER A 149 27.01 -11.18 -10.13
N SER A 150 25.89 -11.49 -9.43
CA SER A 150 24.57 -11.67 -10.06
C SER A 150 23.81 -10.35 -10.27
N PHE A 151 24.32 -9.23 -9.76
CA PHE A 151 23.71 -7.91 -9.91
C PHE A 151 24.35 -7.11 -11.05
N PRO A 152 23.57 -6.25 -11.72
CA PRO A 152 24.13 -5.24 -12.61
C PRO A 152 25.11 -4.34 -11.85
N SER A 153 26.25 -4.02 -12.47
CA SER A 153 27.31 -3.22 -11.84
C SER A 153 26.86 -1.82 -11.38
N SER A 154 25.75 -1.30 -11.92
CA SER A 154 25.16 -0.03 -11.48
C SER A 154 24.48 -0.09 -10.12
N VAL A 155 24.22 -1.29 -9.57
CA VAL A 155 23.59 -1.50 -8.25
C VAL A 155 24.66 -1.80 -7.18
N SER A 156 25.87 -2.17 -7.59
CA SER A 156 26.93 -2.65 -6.70
C SER A 156 27.85 -1.54 -6.13
N THR A 157 27.47 -0.27 -6.26
CA THR A 157 28.36 0.86 -5.88
C THR A 157 28.42 1.16 -4.37
N GLY A 158 27.85 0.32 -3.53
CA GLY A 158 27.79 0.54 -2.08
C GLY A 158 28.77 -0.26 -1.21
N GLN A 159 29.55 -1.18 -1.77
CA GLN A 159 30.48 -1.98 -0.97
C GLN A 159 31.92 -1.69 -1.37
N LYS A 160 32.56 -0.87 -0.56
CA LYS A 160 33.99 -0.85 -0.35
C LYS A 160 34.33 -1.40 1.01
#